data_a22e0a8758b2822699804295ec309dba
#
_entry.id   a22e0a8758b2822699804295ec309dba
#
_cell.length_a   1.000
_cell.length_b   1.000
_cell.length_c   1.000
_cell.angle_alpha   90.00
_cell.angle_beta   90.00
_cell.angle_gamma   90.00
#
_symmetry.space_group_name_H-M   'P 1'
#
loop_
_entity.id
_entity.type
_entity.pdbx_description
1 polymer ?
#
loop_
_entity_poly.entity_id
_entity_poly.type
_entity_poly.pdbx_seq_one_letter_code
_entity_poly.pdbx_strand_id
1 'polypeptide(L)'
;INEIVMAENLKTGQYTRYAQFSPGTYRVKICGSAEPEKLIFESVIAVDRNLTYTGVIAADDEDSADICILMIPEAKENAIAERMSALRFTNIVYGTPDLEIVASDGTVLLSSLGFGGVSCNLAIPSGRYDLTLRKKEVRMM
;
A
#
# COMPACT_ATOMS: atom_id res chain seq x y z
N ILE A 1 -14.64 -15.16 21.71
CA ILE A 1 -13.91 -14.05 21.08
C ILE A 1 -14.83 -13.37 20.09
N ASN A 2 -15.09 -12.11 20.29
CA ASN A 2 -15.98 -11.35 19.42
C ASN A 2 -15.26 -10.97 18.12
N GLU A 3 -15.81 -11.41 17.01
CA GLU A 3 -15.35 -10.97 15.70
C GLU A 3 -15.98 -9.63 15.36
N ILE A 4 -15.16 -8.68 14.94
CA ILE A 4 -15.61 -7.37 14.51
C ILE A 4 -15.49 -7.31 13.00
N VAL A 5 -16.60 -7.00 12.33
CA VAL A 5 -16.60 -6.81 10.88
C VAL A 5 -16.04 -5.42 10.56
N MET A 6 -14.90 -5.38 9.88
CA MET A 6 -14.23 -4.14 9.50
C MET A 6 -14.74 -3.56 8.19
N ALA A 7 -15.10 -4.43 7.26
CA ALA A 7 -15.59 -4.04 5.95
C ALA A 7 -16.46 -5.14 5.37
N GLU A 8 -17.50 -4.76 4.64
CA GLU A 8 -18.36 -5.68 3.91
C GLU A 8 -18.37 -5.30 2.43
N ASN A 9 -18.36 -6.31 1.56
CA ASN A 9 -18.46 -6.11 0.11
C ASN A 9 -17.38 -5.19 -0.46
N LEU A 10 -16.16 -5.25 0.08
CA LEU A 10 -15.06 -4.43 -0.39
C LEU A 10 -14.54 -4.97 -1.73
N LYS A 11 -14.62 -4.12 -2.75
CA LYS A 11 -14.17 -4.44 -4.12
C LYS A 11 -12.84 -3.77 -4.42
N THR A 12 -12.17 -4.27 -5.45
CA THR A 12 -10.93 -3.66 -5.95
C THR A 12 -11.09 -2.16 -6.15
N GLY A 13 -10.16 -1.39 -5.62
CA GLY A 13 -10.17 0.06 -5.71
C GLY A 13 -10.98 0.75 -4.62
N GLN A 14 -11.68 0.01 -3.79
CA GLN A 14 -12.42 0.56 -2.66
C GLN A 14 -11.60 0.55 -1.37
N TYR A 15 -11.95 1.43 -0.46
CA TYR A 15 -11.27 1.54 0.83
C TYR A 15 -12.27 1.84 1.94
N THR A 16 -11.84 1.57 3.17
CA THR A 16 -12.65 1.83 4.38
C THR A 16 -12.25 3.16 5.01
N ARG A 17 -13.04 3.58 5.98
CA ARG A 17 -12.64 4.66 6.89
C ARG A 17 -11.62 4.12 7.89
N TYR A 18 -10.89 5.01 8.51
CA TYR A 18 -10.01 4.64 9.61
C TYR A 18 -10.81 4.15 10.81
N ALA A 19 -10.31 3.12 11.46
CA ALA A 19 -10.82 2.62 12.71
C ALA A 19 -9.70 2.64 13.76
N GLN A 20 -10.06 2.87 15.02
CA GLN A 20 -9.09 2.91 16.10
C GLN A 20 -9.03 1.56 16.80
N PHE A 21 -7.82 1.11 17.06
CA PHE A 21 -7.55 -0.14 17.78
C PHE A 21 -6.54 0.11 18.89
N SER A 22 -6.68 -0.62 19.97
CA SER A 22 -5.64 -0.67 20.99
C SER A 22 -4.39 -1.33 20.42
N PRO A 23 -3.19 -0.90 20.82
CA PRO A 23 -1.98 -1.57 20.39
C PRO A 23 -2.02 -3.05 20.73
N GLY A 24 -1.49 -3.87 19.84
CA GLY A 24 -1.46 -5.31 20.04
C GLY A 24 -1.44 -6.10 18.75
N THR A 25 -1.74 -7.37 18.88
CA THR A 25 -1.75 -8.31 17.79
C THR A 25 -3.18 -8.75 17.50
N TYR A 26 -3.55 -8.71 16.22
CA TYR A 26 -4.91 -9.02 15.77
C TYR A 26 -4.89 -10.10 14.71
N ARG A 27 -5.84 -11.01 14.78
CA ARG A 27 -6.07 -11.99 13.74
C ARG A 27 -7.07 -11.42 12.74
N VAL A 28 -6.67 -11.33 11.48
CA VAL A 28 -7.49 -10.81 10.40
C VAL A 28 -7.94 -11.96 9.51
N LYS A 29 -9.24 -12.01 9.23
CA LYS A 29 -9.83 -12.99 8.34
C LYS A 29 -10.47 -12.29 7.16
N ILE A 30 -10.23 -12.81 5.97
CA ILE A 30 -10.89 -12.35 4.75
C ILE A 30 -11.73 -13.50 4.23
N CYS A 31 -13.02 -13.24 4.09
CA CYS A 31 -14.01 -14.22 3.65
C CYS A 31 -14.70 -13.73 2.38
N GLY A 32 -15.22 -14.65 1.59
CA GLY A 32 -16.01 -14.29 0.41
C GLY A 32 -17.33 -13.62 0.77
N SER A 33 -17.70 -12.56 0.09
CA SER A 33 -18.96 -11.84 0.35
C SER A 33 -20.20 -12.70 0.05
N ALA A 34 -20.14 -13.49 -1.01
CA ALA A 34 -21.23 -14.38 -1.39
C ALA A 34 -21.31 -15.63 -0.53
N GLU A 35 -20.20 -16.05 0.04
CA GLU A 35 -20.07 -17.22 0.89
C GLU A 35 -19.28 -16.83 2.15
N PRO A 36 -19.91 -16.18 3.15
CA PRO A 36 -19.21 -15.70 4.33
C PRO A 36 -18.50 -16.78 5.14
N GLU A 37 -18.93 -18.02 4.99
CA GLU A 37 -18.31 -19.17 5.64
C GLU A 37 -17.00 -19.60 5.00
N LYS A 38 -16.75 -19.18 3.76
CA LYS A 38 -15.54 -19.53 3.04
C LYS A 38 -14.42 -18.58 3.40
N LEU A 39 -13.48 -19.08 4.18
CA LEU A 39 -12.26 -18.34 4.53
C LEU A 39 -11.32 -18.31 3.33
N ILE A 40 -10.98 -17.11 2.86
CA ILE A 40 -10.04 -16.93 1.74
C ILE A 40 -8.62 -16.75 2.26
N PHE A 41 -8.47 -15.99 3.35
CA PHE A 41 -7.17 -15.65 3.89
C PHE A 41 -7.27 -15.36 5.38
N GLU A 42 -6.26 -15.76 6.12
CA GLU A 42 -6.15 -15.47 7.54
C GLU A 42 -4.70 -15.16 7.88
N SER A 43 -4.48 -14.10 8.62
CA SER A 43 -3.16 -13.71 9.06
C SER A 43 -3.22 -12.95 10.38
N VAL A 44 -2.07 -12.78 10.98
CA VAL A 44 -1.90 -12.01 12.21
C VAL A 44 -1.18 -10.72 11.87
N ILE A 45 -1.74 -9.60 12.30
CA ILE A 45 -1.12 -8.29 12.12
C ILE A 45 -0.79 -7.69 13.48
N ALA A 46 0.27 -6.91 13.52
CA ALA A 46 0.66 -6.16 14.71
C ALA A 46 0.37 -4.67 14.51
N VAL A 47 -0.22 -4.05 15.50
CA VAL A 47 -0.52 -2.62 15.50
C VAL A 47 0.21 -1.99 16.66
N ASP A 48 1.13 -1.10 16.36
CA ASP A 48 1.95 -0.42 17.35
C ASP A 48 1.27 0.85 17.87
N ARG A 49 1.71 1.27 19.05
CA ARG A 49 1.17 2.45 19.70
C ARG A 49 1.44 3.72 18.90
N ASN A 50 0.41 4.55 18.78
CA ASN A 50 0.49 5.88 18.13
C ASN A 50 0.91 5.84 16.66
N LEU A 51 0.67 4.72 15.99
CA LEU A 51 0.90 4.61 14.55
C LEU A 51 -0.41 4.44 13.82
N THR A 52 -0.45 4.94 12.61
CA THR A 52 -1.55 4.76 11.69
C THR A 52 -1.08 3.89 10.54
N TYR A 53 -1.90 2.92 10.15
CA TYR A 53 -1.56 2.00 9.08
C TYR A 53 -2.63 1.99 7.99
N THR A 54 -2.20 1.75 6.78
CA THR A 54 -3.08 1.34 5.70
C THR A 54 -2.82 -0.13 5.41
N GLY A 55 -3.84 -0.95 5.57
CA GLY A 55 -3.77 -2.36 5.18
C GLY A 55 -4.25 -2.50 3.75
N VAL A 56 -3.42 -3.08 2.88
CA VAL A 56 -3.75 -3.26 1.47
C VAL A 56 -3.85 -4.75 1.17
N ILE A 57 -4.99 -5.16 0.61
CA ILE A 57 -5.19 -6.51 0.12
C ILE A 57 -4.63 -6.57 -1.30
N ALA A 58 -3.64 -7.41 -1.52
CA ALA A 58 -2.97 -7.52 -2.80
C ALA A 58 -2.87 -8.98 -3.22
N ALA A 59 -2.73 -9.21 -4.52
CA ALA A 59 -2.45 -10.53 -5.04
C ALA A 59 -1.01 -10.94 -4.68
N ASP A 60 -0.83 -12.18 -4.25
CA ASP A 60 0.46 -12.72 -3.85
C ASP A 60 1.06 -13.67 -4.90
N ASP A 61 0.31 -13.97 -5.97
CA ASP A 61 0.77 -14.80 -7.07
C ASP A 61 0.16 -14.38 -8.42
N GLU A 62 0.65 -15.00 -9.51
CA GLU A 62 0.21 -14.68 -10.88
C GLU A 62 -1.26 -14.99 -11.12
N ASP A 63 -1.80 -16.00 -10.48
CA ASP A 63 -3.18 -16.43 -10.68
C ASP A 63 -4.18 -15.65 -9.84
N SER A 64 -3.71 -14.73 -9.00
CA SER A 64 -4.53 -13.97 -8.05
C SER A 64 -5.40 -14.87 -7.15
N ALA A 65 -5.04 -16.14 -7.05
CA ALA A 65 -5.73 -17.09 -6.17
C ALA A 65 -5.30 -16.89 -4.72
N ASP A 66 -4.05 -16.55 -4.51
CA ASP A 66 -3.52 -16.23 -3.20
C ASP A 66 -3.46 -14.72 -3.02
N ILE A 67 -3.80 -14.29 -1.82
CA ILE A 67 -3.75 -12.88 -1.45
C ILE A 67 -2.90 -12.68 -0.21
N CYS A 68 -2.44 -11.47 -0.01
CA CYS A 68 -1.72 -11.06 1.19
C CYS A 68 -2.26 -9.72 1.67
N ILE A 69 -1.93 -9.37 2.90
CA ILE A 69 -2.18 -8.03 3.44
C ILE A 69 -0.84 -7.34 3.64
N LEU A 70 -0.68 -6.21 2.97
CA LEU A 70 0.49 -5.35 3.17
C LEU A 70 0.11 -4.27 4.18
N MET A 71 0.78 -4.26 5.32
CA MET A 71 0.58 -3.24 6.36
C MET A 71 1.56 -2.11 6.14
N ILE A 72 1.05 -0.97 5.73
CA ILE A 72 1.85 0.20 5.38
C ILE A 72 1.70 1.24 6.48
N PRO A 73 2.74 1.45 7.31
CA PRO A 73 2.68 2.50 8.30
C PRO A 73 2.71 3.86 7.60
N GLU A 74 1.81 4.74 8.02
CA GLU A 74 1.84 6.12 7.52
C GLU A 74 3.04 6.85 8.12
N ALA A 75 3.72 7.62 7.29
CA ALA A 75 4.81 8.45 7.78
C ALA A 75 4.25 9.53 8.70
N LYS A 76 4.96 9.83 9.78
CA LYS A 76 4.62 10.98 10.62
C LYS A 76 4.69 12.24 9.78
N GLU A 77 3.64 13.05 9.89
CA GLU A 77 3.63 14.34 9.22
C GLU A 77 4.73 15.22 9.83
N ASN A 78 5.78 15.45 9.05
CA ASN A 78 6.68 16.55 9.31
C ASN A 78 6.05 17.81 8.75
N ALA A 79 6.37 18.96 9.34
CA ALA A 79 5.89 20.21 8.82
C ALA A 79 6.28 20.33 7.34
N ILE A 80 5.26 20.46 6.48
CA ILE A 80 5.44 20.61 5.05
C ILE A 80 5.59 22.10 4.77
N ALA A 81 6.64 22.49 4.04
CA ALA A 81 6.86 23.88 3.66
C ALA A 81 5.69 24.39 2.81
N GLU A 82 5.40 25.68 2.93
CA GLU A 82 4.36 26.33 2.13
C GLU A 82 4.60 26.09 0.64
N ARG A 83 3.54 25.81 -0.11
CA ARG A 83 3.57 25.49 -1.54
C ARG A 83 4.28 24.18 -1.90
N MET A 84 4.61 23.38 -0.90
CA MET A 84 5.17 22.05 -1.12
C MET A 84 4.14 20.99 -0.77
N SER A 85 4.31 19.80 -1.33
CA SER A 85 3.53 18.62 -0.99
C SER A 85 4.47 17.46 -0.68
N ALA A 86 4.04 16.60 0.21
CA ALA A 86 4.74 15.35 0.47
C ALA A 86 4.03 14.22 -0.27
N LEU A 87 4.80 13.43 -1.00
CA LEU A 87 4.27 12.35 -1.81
C LEU A 87 4.99 11.05 -1.48
N ARG A 88 4.26 9.97 -1.43
CA ARG A 88 4.81 8.65 -1.16
C ARG A 88 4.17 7.63 -2.10
N PHE A 89 4.95 6.66 -2.55
CA PHE A 89 4.49 5.64 -3.48
C PHE A 89 4.62 4.25 -2.86
N THR A 90 3.70 3.38 -3.25
CA THR A 90 3.79 1.96 -2.96
C THR A 90 3.42 1.16 -4.20
N ASN A 91 4.10 0.05 -4.42
CA ASN A 91 3.81 -0.86 -5.52
C ASN A 91 3.10 -2.10 -4.98
N ILE A 92 1.85 -2.28 -5.37
CA ILE A 92 1.02 -3.41 -4.94
C ILE A 92 0.69 -4.37 -6.08
N VAL A 93 1.42 -4.28 -7.20
CA VAL A 93 1.19 -5.16 -8.35
C VAL A 93 2.19 -6.30 -8.33
N TYR A 94 1.69 -7.50 -8.09
CA TYR A 94 2.50 -8.71 -8.07
C TYR A 94 3.16 -8.96 -9.42
N GLY A 95 4.39 -9.45 -9.38
CA GLY A 95 5.12 -9.85 -10.57
C GLY A 95 5.71 -8.71 -11.37
N THR A 96 5.54 -7.47 -10.94
CA THR A 96 6.21 -6.36 -11.63
C THR A 96 7.69 -6.34 -11.31
N PRO A 97 8.54 -6.06 -12.31
CA PRO A 97 9.94 -5.76 -12.03
C PRO A 97 10.04 -4.45 -11.25
N ASP A 98 11.21 -4.15 -10.75
CA ASP A 98 11.46 -2.85 -10.13
C ASP A 98 11.10 -1.73 -11.10
N LEU A 99 10.35 -0.76 -10.60
CA LEU A 99 9.85 0.34 -11.40
C LEU A 99 10.57 1.64 -11.04
N GLU A 100 10.76 2.47 -12.06
CA GLU A 100 11.13 3.87 -11.87
C GLU A 100 9.90 4.74 -12.05
N ILE A 101 9.84 5.83 -11.29
CA ILE A 101 8.81 6.86 -11.46
C ILE A 101 9.48 8.14 -11.94
N VAL A 102 9.06 8.60 -13.10
CA VAL A 102 9.70 9.71 -13.80
C VAL A 102 8.69 10.80 -14.10
N ALA A 103 9.02 12.03 -13.79
CA ALA A 103 8.21 13.20 -14.14
C ALA A 103 8.39 13.56 -15.62
N SER A 104 7.46 14.37 -16.13
CA SER A 104 7.43 14.76 -17.54
C SER A 104 8.67 15.51 -18.02
N ASP A 105 9.39 16.17 -17.11
CA ASP A 105 10.63 16.86 -17.42
C ASP A 105 11.87 15.93 -17.44
N GLY A 106 11.68 14.63 -17.23
CA GLY A 106 12.75 13.66 -17.15
C GLY A 106 13.34 13.44 -15.76
N THR A 107 12.88 14.17 -14.75
CA THR A 107 13.35 14.00 -13.38
C THR A 107 12.90 12.65 -12.84
N VAL A 108 13.84 11.85 -12.36
CA VAL A 108 13.54 10.58 -11.71
C VAL A 108 13.15 10.85 -10.27
N LEU A 109 11.86 10.66 -9.95
CA LEU A 109 11.35 10.86 -8.60
C LEU A 109 11.67 9.68 -7.70
N LEU A 110 11.65 8.49 -8.26
CA LEU A 110 11.95 7.26 -7.54
C LEU A 110 12.64 6.29 -8.49
N SER A 111 13.81 5.80 -8.11
CA SER A 111 14.65 4.99 -9.01
C SER A 111 14.37 3.49 -8.96
N SER A 112 13.69 3.02 -7.92
CA SER A 112 13.40 1.59 -7.78
C SER A 112 12.26 1.37 -6.81
N LEU A 113 11.20 0.71 -7.28
CA LEU A 113 10.06 0.37 -6.44
C LEU A 113 9.54 -1.02 -6.82
N GLY A 114 9.93 -2.03 -6.05
CA GLY A 114 9.47 -3.40 -6.22
C GLY A 114 8.12 -3.64 -5.54
N PHE A 115 7.53 -4.81 -5.81
CA PHE A 115 6.27 -5.23 -5.20
C PHE A 115 6.38 -5.19 -3.66
N GLY A 116 5.39 -4.60 -3.03
CA GLY A 116 5.37 -4.45 -1.57
C GLY A 116 6.25 -3.33 -1.04
N GLY A 117 7.02 -2.67 -1.91
CA GLY A 117 7.87 -1.56 -1.52
C GLY A 117 7.08 -0.29 -1.24
N VAL A 118 7.60 0.51 -0.31
CA VAL A 118 7.04 1.80 0.06
C VAL A 118 8.15 2.83 0.04
N SER A 119 7.95 3.91 -0.70
CA SER A 119 8.95 4.98 -0.76
C SER A 119 8.96 5.80 0.53
N CYS A 120 10.04 6.53 0.75
CA CYS A 120 10.05 7.61 1.74
C CYS A 120 9.19 8.78 1.23
N ASN A 121 8.94 9.75 2.09
CA ASN A 121 8.25 10.96 1.68
C ASN A 121 9.16 11.79 0.75
N LEU A 122 8.57 12.16 -0.39
CA LEU A 122 9.22 13.04 -1.36
C LEU A 122 8.57 14.41 -1.27
N ALA A 123 9.36 15.43 -0.97
CA ALA A 123 8.87 16.81 -0.96
C ALA A 123 8.98 17.37 -2.38
N ILE A 124 7.84 17.75 -2.94
CA ILE A 124 7.77 18.33 -4.28
C ILE A 124 6.93 19.60 -4.25
N PRO A 125 7.17 20.56 -5.14
CA PRO A 125 6.28 21.72 -5.26
C PRO A 125 4.85 21.29 -5.56
N SER A 126 3.87 21.94 -4.93
CA SER A 126 2.46 21.64 -5.20
C SER A 126 2.13 22.00 -6.64
N GLY A 127 1.38 21.14 -7.32
CA GLY A 127 1.02 21.34 -8.70
C GLY A 127 0.53 20.06 -9.35
N ARG A 128 0.44 20.11 -10.66
CA ARG A 128 0.04 18.97 -11.47
C ARG A 128 1.26 18.36 -12.14
N TYR A 129 1.38 17.04 -12.05
CA TYR A 129 2.50 16.30 -12.61
C TYR A 129 2.00 15.16 -13.46
N ASP A 130 2.57 14.99 -14.63
CA ASP A 130 2.39 13.78 -15.43
C ASP A 130 3.56 12.84 -15.10
N LEU A 131 3.21 11.66 -14.60
CA LEU A 131 4.20 10.68 -14.17
C LEU A 131 4.20 9.48 -15.11
N THR A 132 5.39 8.98 -15.39
CA THR A 132 5.57 7.76 -16.17
C THR A 132 6.19 6.70 -15.28
N LEU A 133 5.59 5.52 -15.30
CA LEU A 133 6.14 4.32 -14.69
C LEU A 133 6.88 3.54 -15.75
N ARG A 134 8.13 3.18 -15.49
CA ARG A 134 8.90 2.36 -16.42
C ARG A 134 9.72 1.33 -15.69
N LYS A 135 10.05 0.25 -16.38
CA LYS A 135 10.92 -0.78 -15.82
C LYS A 135 12.31 -0.20 -15.59
N LYS A 136 12.87 -0.52 -14.43
CA LYS A 136 14.25 -0.15 -14.16
C LYS A 136 15.15 -0.95 -15.09
N GLU A 137 15.95 -0.25 -15.88
CA GLU A 137 16.93 -0.89 -16.75
C GLU A 137 18.12 -1.38 -15.93
N VAL A 138 18.41 -2.67 -16.04
CA VAL A 138 19.65 -3.21 -15.51
C VAL A 138 20.70 -3.00 -16.60
N ARG A 139 21.58 -2.02 -16.39
CA ARG A 139 22.72 -1.85 -17.27
C ARG A 139 23.74 -2.94 -16.94
N MET A 140 23.92 -3.87 -17.87
CA MET A 140 25.04 -4.77 -17.82
C MET A 140 26.27 -4.02 -18.32
N MET A 141 27.22 -3.88 -17.41
CA MET A 141 28.53 -3.38 -17.78
C MET A 141 29.41 -4.51 -18.23
#